data_7badbf43cdc0edb60e7fe19d867b5a0a
#
_entry.id   7badbf43cdc0edb60e7fe19d867b5a0a
#
_cell.length_a   1.000
_cell.length_b   1.000
_cell.length_c   1.000
_cell.angle_alpha   90.00
_cell.angle_beta   90.00
_cell.angle_gamma   90.00
#
_symmetry.space_group_name_H-M   'P 1'
#
loop_
_entity.id
_entity.type
_entity.pdbx_description
1 polymer ?
#
loop_
_entity_poly.entity_id
_entity_poly.type
_entity_poly.pdbx_seq_one_letter_code
_entity_poly.pdbx_strand_id
1 'polypeptide(L)'
;AYIILNKPEKLNALDGEMYQDVLGYLKEADADESIRVVILKGAGRAFSAGYDIQAEMNLVETPMEERAGFRDGSNAARWKMWEMGKPVICQIQGYCLGGGCELMMPADYVISSDDCLIGEPQIQFGAASVYLMVPWLTGLRKGKELMLTGEKINGKEAEACGFITKSVPLDELEQYVENLADKLIKMPPEIISVQKWGINKQFETMGIRTGLDMWLDYT
;
A
#
# COMPACT_ATOMS: atom_id res chain seq x y z
N ALA A 1 -5.90 9.32 -12.82
CA ALA A 1 -5.70 10.30 -11.74
C ALA A 1 -4.40 9.97 -10.98
N TYR A 2 -3.80 11.01 -10.38
CA TYR A 2 -2.65 10.86 -9.50
C TYR A 2 -3.03 11.26 -8.08
N ILE A 3 -2.70 10.40 -7.11
CA ILE A 3 -2.70 10.72 -5.69
C ILE A 3 -1.23 10.79 -5.26
N ILE A 4 -0.81 11.92 -4.72
CA ILE A 4 0.60 12.17 -4.42
C ILE A 4 0.76 12.43 -2.92
N LEU A 5 1.47 11.53 -2.23
CA LEU A 5 1.91 11.76 -0.85
C LEU A 5 2.91 12.92 -0.89
N ASN A 6 2.60 14.05 -0.27
CA ASN A 6 3.34 15.29 -0.48
C ASN A 6 3.84 15.94 0.83
N LYS A 7 4.64 15.20 1.59
CA LYS A 7 5.46 15.67 2.72
C LYS A 7 6.92 15.22 2.50
N PRO A 8 7.58 15.60 1.38
CA PRO A 8 8.89 15.06 0.99
C PRO A 8 10.00 15.35 1.99
N GLU A 9 9.92 16.43 2.75
CA GLU A 9 10.85 16.82 3.82
C GLU A 9 10.83 15.82 5.00
N LYS A 10 9.72 15.09 5.18
CA LYS A 10 9.56 14.00 6.15
C LYS A 10 9.55 12.62 5.49
N LEU A 11 10.06 12.49 4.26
CA LEU A 11 10.01 11.26 3.46
C LEU A 11 8.57 10.69 3.34
N ASN A 12 7.59 11.57 3.25
CA ASN A 12 6.17 11.23 3.17
C ASN A 12 5.70 10.33 4.32
N ALA A 13 6.15 10.62 5.55
CA ALA A 13 5.66 9.95 6.75
C ALA A 13 4.14 10.15 6.87
N LEU A 14 3.44 9.08 7.20
CA LEU A 14 1.98 8.98 7.19
C LEU A 14 1.43 9.26 8.58
N ASP A 15 0.60 10.29 8.67
CA ASP A 15 -0.22 10.61 9.84
C ASP A 15 -1.71 10.37 9.53
N GLY A 16 -2.55 10.51 10.55
CA GLY A 16 -3.99 10.29 10.41
C GLY A 16 -4.64 11.19 9.34
N GLU A 17 -4.19 12.45 9.21
CA GLU A 17 -4.70 13.38 8.19
C GLU A 17 -4.39 12.88 6.78
N MET A 18 -3.15 12.47 6.52
CA MET A 18 -2.75 11.96 5.20
C MET A 18 -3.51 10.68 4.82
N TYR A 19 -3.80 9.79 5.77
CA TYR A 19 -4.64 8.62 5.50
C TYR A 19 -6.09 9.00 5.16
N GLN A 20 -6.66 9.99 5.85
CA GLN A 20 -7.99 10.50 5.53
C GLN A 20 -8.03 11.17 4.15
N ASP A 21 -7.00 11.94 3.80
CA ASP A 21 -6.86 12.54 2.48
C ASP A 21 -6.77 11.47 1.38
N VAL A 22 -5.92 10.46 1.56
CA VAL A 22 -5.81 9.33 0.61
C VAL A 22 -7.16 8.63 0.46
N LEU A 23 -7.86 8.34 1.56
CA LEU A 23 -9.20 7.74 1.53
C LEU A 23 -10.20 8.62 0.79
N GLY A 24 -10.18 9.93 1.04
CA GLY A 24 -11.04 10.91 0.38
C GLY A 24 -10.83 10.91 -1.14
N TYR A 25 -9.57 11.04 -1.58
CA TYR A 25 -9.23 11.04 -3.01
C TYR A 25 -9.50 9.70 -3.70
N LEU A 26 -9.33 8.57 -3.01
CA LEU A 26 -9.73 7.26 -3.55
C LEU A 26 -11.25 7.17 -3.75
N LYS A 27 -12.06 7.72 -2.83
CA LYS A 27 -13.52 7.76 -2.98
C LYS A 27 -13.95 8.67 -4.12
N GLU A 28 -13.35 9.86 -4.22
CA GLU A 28 -13.60 10.80 -5.32
C GLU A 28 -13.23 10.16 -6.68
N ALA A 29 -12.03 9.57 -6.77
CA ALA A 29 -11.58 8.91 -7.97
C ALA A 29 -12.47 7.74 -8.38
N ASP A 30 -13.00 6.97 -7.41
CA ASP A 30 -13.90 5.85 -7.69
C ASP A 30 -15.26 6.34 -8.23
N ALA A 31 -15.75 7.47 -7.71
CA ALA A 31 -17.04 8.05 -8.13
C ALA A 31 -17.00 8.80 -9.47
N ASP A 32 -15.83 9.30 -9.89
CA ASP A 32 -15.68 10.08 -11.12
C ASP A 32 -15.54 9.18 -12.36
N GLU A 33 -16.56 9.10 -13.19
CA GLU A 33 -16.58 8.26 -14.42
C GLU A 33 -15.47 8.61 -15.43
N SER A 34 -14.91 9.82 -15.38
CA SER A 34 -13.81 10.23 -16.25
C SER A 34 -12.47 9.59 -15.87
N ILE A 35 -12.33 9.13 -14.63
CA ILE A 35 -11.13 8.48 -14.11
C ILE A 35 -11.21 6.97 -14.38
N ARG A 36 -10.17 6.42 -15.00
CA ARG A 36 -10.09 5.01 -15.38
C ARG A 36 -9.06 4.22 -14.57
N VAL A 37 -8.01 4.88 -14.11
CA VAL A 37 -6.89 4.32 -13.36
C VAL A 37 -6.44 5.34 -12.32
N VAL A 38 -6.04 4.87 -11.14
CA VAL A 38 -5.43 5.70 -10.10
C VAL A 38 -3.95 5.32 -9.98
N ILE A 39 -3.08 6.31 -9.93
CA ILE A 39 -1.66 6.15 -9.64
C ILE A 39 -1.38 6.81 -8.29
N LEU A 40 -0.96 6.02 -7.31
CA LEU A 40 -0.52 6.50 -5.99
C LEU A 40 1.00 6.53 -5.97
N LYS A 41 1.58 7.71 -5.68
CA LYS A 41 3.04 7.90 -5.65
C LYS A 41 3.48 8.86 -4.54
N GLY A 42 4.74 8.82 -4.17
CA GLY A 42 5.33 9.78 -3.23
C GLY A 42 6.07 10.90 -3.94
N ALA A 43 5.95 12.13 -3.45
CA ALA A 43 6.77 13.26 -3.90
C ALA A 43 8.21 13.11 -3.39
N GLY A 44 9.18 13.55 -4.20
CA GLY A 44 10.59 13.58 -3.82
C GLY A 44 11.25 12.19 -3.84
N ARG A 45 12.17 11.95 -2.90
CA ARG A 45 13.08 10.81 -2.90
C ARG A 45 12.54 9.51 -2.31
N ALA A 46 11.32 9.48 -1.82
CA ALA A 46 10.72 8.30 -1.20
C ALA A 46 9.24 8.18 -1.54
N PHE A 47 8.73 6.96 -1.59
CA PHE A 47 7.28 6.74 -1.53
C PHE A 47 6.77 7.12 -0.14
N SER A 48 7.18 6.41 0.90
CA SER A 48 6.91 6.75 2.29
C SER A 48 7.87 6.00 3.23
N ALA A 49 8.35 6.69 4.27
CA ALA A 49 9.15 6.09 5.33
C ALA A 49 8.31 5.41 6.45
N GLY A 50 6.98 5.41 6.32
CA GLY A 50 6.05 4.80 7.27
C GLY A 50 5.30 5.81 8.12
N TYR A 51 4.84 5.39 9.29
CA TYR A 51 4.07 6.24 10.21
C TYR A 51 4.88 7.43 10.72
N ASP A 52 4.23 8.60 10.90
CA ASP A 52 4.83 9.75 11.58
C ASP A 52 4.82 9.51 13.10
N ILE A 53 5.89 8.89 13.61
CA ILE A 53 6.03 8.53 15.01
C ILE A 53 5.89 9.74 15.94
N GLN A 54 6.32 10.94 15.49
CA GLN A 54 6.19 12.16 16.30
C GLN A 54 4.74 12.63 16.40
N ALA A 55 3.97 12.47 15.32
CA ALA A 55 2.54 12.77 15.36
C ALA A 55 1.80 11.79 16.28
N GLU A 56 2.11 10.50 16.19
CA GLU A 56 1.49 9.46 17.01
C GLU A 56 1.82 9.60 18.50
N MET A 57 3.07 9.89 18.86
CA MET A 57 3.47 10.08 20.27
C MET A 57 2.78 11.27 20.96
N ASN A 58 2.26 12.23 20.21
CA ASN A 58 1.52 13.38 20.75
C ASN A 58 0.02 13.08 20.96
N LEU A 59 -0.47 11.99 20.42
CA LEU A 59 -1.83 11.52 20.64
C LEU A 59 -1.82 10.64 21.89
N VAL A 60 -2.31 11.19 23.01
CA VAL A 60 -2.53 10.39 24.23
C VAL A 60 -3.85 9.66 24.04
N GLU A 61 -3.77 8.48 23.43
CA GLU A 61 -4.94 7.67 23.12
C GLU A 61 -4.99 6.42 24.00
N THR A 62 -6.21 6.00 24.31
CA THR A 62 -6.42 4.66 24.85
C THR A 62 -6.18 3.63 23.74
N PRO A 63 -5.85 2.37 24.07
CA PRO A 63 -5.72 1.31 23.06
C PRO A 63 -6.97 1.15 22.17
N MET A 64 -8.14 1.49 22.66
CA MET A 64 -9.37 1.47 21.87
C MET A 64 -9.45 2.60 20.84
N GLU A 65 -9.00 3.80 21.22
CA GLU A 65 -8.95 4.96 20.32
C GLU A 65 -7.89 4.77 19.23
N GLU A 66 -6.71 4.27 19.59
CA GLU A 66 -5.65 3.93 18.65
C GLU A 66 -6.13 2.89 17.62
N ARG A 67 -6.75 1.81 18.09
CA ARG A 67 -7.34 0.79 17.21
C ARG A 67 -8.43 1.37 16.28
N ALA A 68 -9.30 2.24 16.80
CA ALA A 68 -10.31 2.91 16.00
C ALA A 68 -9.65 3.80 14.93
N GLY A 69 -8.57 4.50 15.27
CA GLY A 69 -7.77 5.30 14.34
C GLY A 69 -7.20 4.46 13.19
N PHE A 70 -6.61 3.30 13.49
CA PHE A 70 -6.15 2.38 12.45
C PHE A 70 -7.29 1.85 11.59
N ARG A 71 -8.39 1.41 12.19
CA ARG A 71 -9.54 0.86 11.45
C ARG A 71 -10.19 1.90 10.54
N ASP A 72 -10.48 3.06 11.06
CA ASP A 72 -11.27 4.09 10.38
C ASP A 72 -10.39 5.02 9.50
N GLY A 73 -9.06 4.98 9.70
CA GLY A 73 -8.06 5.70 8.93
C GLY A 73 -7.31 4.81 7.95
N SER A 74 -6.18 4.26 8.40
CA SER A 74 -5.26 3.55 7.51
C SER A 74 -5.87 2.30 6.85
N ASN A 75 -6.61 1.48 7.60
CA ASN A 75 -7.27 0.30 7.03
C ASN A 75 -8.43 0.66 6.12
N ALA A 76 -9.17 1.72 6.41
CA ALA A 76 -10.24 2.18 5.52
C ALA A 76 -9.67 2.60 4.15
N ALA A 77 -8.53 3.29 4.10
CA ALA A 77 -7.85 3.63 2.84
C ALA A 77 -7.37 2.38 2.09
N ARG A 78 -6.78 1.41 2.80
CA ARG A 78 -6.32 0.13 2.24
C ARG A 78 -7.49 -0.68 1.66
N TRP A 79 -8.57 -0.84 2.41
CA TRP A 79 -9.75 -1.55 1.93
C TRP A 79 -10.44 -0.81 0.78
N LYS A 80 -10.42 0.53 0.76
CA LYS A 80 -10.94 1.29 -0.38
C LYS A 80 -10.17 1.00 -1.67
N MET A 81 -8.83 0.88 -1.63
CA MET A 81 -8.03 0.47 -2.79
C MET A 81 -8.38 -0.94 -3.28
N TRP A 82 -8.59 -1.86 -2.34
CA TRP A 82 -8.98 -3.23 -2.64
C TRP A 82 -10.37 -3.32 -3.29
N GLU A 83 -11.35 -2.55 -2.75
CA GLU A 83 -12.77 -2.67 -3.10
C GLU A 83 -13.19 -1.84 -4.33
N MET A 84 -12.49 -0.73 -4.62
CA MET A 84 -12.86 0.16 -5.71
C MET A 84 -12.82 -0.56 -7.07
N GLY A 85 -13.75 -0.17 -7.96
CA GLY A 85 -13.87 -0.79 -9.28
C GLY A 85 -12.75 -0.44 -10.26
N LYS A 86 -11.88 0.51 -9.92
CA LYS A 86 -10.81 1.02 -10.79
C LYS A 86 -9.46 0.45 -10.36
N PRO A 87 -8.55 0.14 -11.31
CA PRO A 87 -7.19 -0.28 -10.97
C PRO A 87 -6.42 0.81 -10.25
N VAL A 88 -5.66 0.40 -9.24
CA VAL A 88 -4.71 1.25 -8.51
C VAL A 88 -3.29 0.75 -8.78
N ILE A 89 -2.43 1.65 -9.23
CA ILE A 89 -0.99 1.41 -9.41
C ILE A 89 -0.26 2.19 -8.33
N CYS A 90 0.52 1.52 -7.48
CA CYS A 90 1.50 2.17 -6.61
C CYS A 90 2.83 2.28 -7.33
N GLN A 91 3.32 3.51 -7.49
CA GLN A 91 4.67 3.83 -7.96
C GLN A 91 5.55 4.12 -6.76
N ILE A 92 6.52 3.26 -6.48
CA ILE A 92 7.34 3.36 -5.27
C ILE A 92 8.83 3.52 -5.60
N GLN A 93 9.49 4.45 -4.90
CA GLN A 93 10.93 4.72 -5.01
C GLN A 93 11.54 5.02 -3.66
N GLY A 94 12.85 4.83 -3.54
CA GLY A 94 13.67 5.17 -2.37
C GLY A 94 13.31 4.36 -1.14
N TYR A 95 12.31 4.79 -0.37
CA TYR A 95 11.83 4.10 0.82
C TYR A 95 10.32 3.82 0.73
N CYS A 96 9.96 2.57 1.01
CA CYS A 96 8.59 2.10 1.16
C CYS A 96 8.54 1.22 2.41
N LEU A 97 8.43 1.83 3.59
CA LEU A 97 8.65 1.16 4.87
C LEU A 97 7.43 1.26 5.79
N GLY A 98 7.22 0.26 6.65
CA GLY A 98 6.16 0.23 7.65
C GLY A 98 4.80 0.63 7.09
N GLY A 99 4.15 1.66 7.64
CA GLY A 99 2.87 2.16 7.14
C GLY A 99 2.84 2.47 5.64
N GLY A 100 3.97 2.89 5.04
CA GLY A 100 4.10 3.08 3.60
C GLY A 100 4.09 1.75 2.83
N CYS A 101 4.77 0.74 3.37
CA CYS A 101 4.74 -0.62 2.85
C CYS A 101 3.33 -1.21 2.96
N GLU A 102 2.69 -1.05 4.11
CA GLU A 102 1.31 -1.49 4.34
C GLU A 102 0.31 -0.79 3.40
N LEU A 103 0.53 0.49 3.07
CA LEU A 103 -0.35 1.25 2.18
C LEU A 103 -0.31 0.72 0.74
N MET A 104 0.85 0.27 0.24
CA MET A 104 0.97 -0.21 -1.15
C MET A 104 0.44 -1.63 -1.37
N MET A 105 0.36 -2.47 -0.31
CA MET A 105 0.05 -3.89 -0.44
C MET A 105 -1.31 -4.21 -1.08
N PRO A 106 -2.40 -3.47 -0.83
CA PRO A 106 -3.70 -3.76 -1.44
C PRO A 106 -3.86 -3.21 -2.86
N ALA A 107 -2.85 -2.52 -3.41
CA ALA A 107 -2.89 -2.03 -4.79
C ALA A 107 -2.88 -3.20 -5.80
N ASP A 108 -3.48 -2.98 -6.96
CA ASP A 108 -3.55 -3.99 -8.03
C ASP A 108 -2.18 -4.22 -8.69
N TYR A 109 -1.39 -3.14 -8.76
CA TYR A 109 -0.03 -3.16 -9.29
C TYR A 109 0.89 -2.35 -8.40
N VAL A 110 2.06 -2.88 -8.13
CA VAL A 110 3.13 -2.14 -7.43
C VAL A 110 4.36 -2.18 -8.33
N ILE A 111 4.78 -1.00 -8.76
CA ILE A 111 5.97 -0.82 -9.62
C ILE A 111 7.01 -0.05 -8.82
N SER A 112 8.20 -0.61 -8.72
CA SER A 112 9.28 -0.10 -7.87
C SER A 112 10.49 0.34 -8.69
N SER A 113 11.25 1.31 -8.16
CA SER A 113 12.64 1.44 -8.58
C SER A 113 13.47 0.26 -8.06
N ASP A 114 14.50 -0.13 -8.82
CA ASP A 114 15.37 -1.28 -8.51
C ASP A 114 16.01 -1.20 -7.12
N ASP A 115 16.34 0.02 -6.69
CA ASP A 115 17.03 0.35 -5.44
C ASP A 115 16.08 0.73 -4.29
N CYS A 116 14.77 0.75 -4.50
CA CYS A 116 13.80 1.06 -3.47
C CYS A 116 13.91 0.05 -2.32
N LEU A 117 14.03 0.53 -1.09
CA LEU A 117 14.01 -0.30 0.10
C LEU A 117 12.58 -0.49 0.61
N ILE A 118 12.15 -1.74 0.62
CA ILE A 118 10.78 -2.15 0.94
C ILE A 118 10.81 -3.06 2.16
N GLY A 119 9.91 -2.86 3.12
CA GLY A 119 9.83 -3.76 4.28
C GLY A 119 9.04 -3.22 5.47
N GLU A 120 8.96 -4.09 6.48
CA GLU A 120 8.21 -3.89 7.73
C GLU A 120 9.18 -3.91 8.93
N PRO A 121 10.00 -2.85 9.14
CA PRO A 121 11.08 -2.87 10.13
C PRO A 121 10.62 -2.65 11.57
N GLN A 122 9.33 -2.40 11.84
CA GLN A 122 8.84 -2.02 13.17
C GLN A 122 9.11 -3.05 14.26
N ILE A 123 9.24 -4.34 13.93
CA ILE A 123 9.62 -5.38 14.90
C ILE A 123 10.97 -5.09 15.55
N GLN A 124 11.89 -4.45 14.84
CA GLN A 124 13.21 -4.06 15.35
C GLN A 124 13.12 -2.97 16.42
N PHE A 125 11.99 -2.29 16.50
CA PHE A 125 11.69 -1.22 17.46
C PHE A 125 10.64 -1.65 18.50
N GLY A 126 10.26 -2.94 18.52
CA GLY A 126 9.33 -3.50 19.48
C GLY A 126 7.85 -3.30 19.12
N ALA A 127 7.55 -2.91 17.90
CA ALA A 127 6.17 -2.78 17.40
C ALA A 127 5.82 -3.89 16.41
N ALA A 128 4.56 -4.27 16.36
CA ALA A 128 4.03 -5.17 15.33
C ALA A 128 3.50 -4.38 14.13
N SER A 129 3.53 -4.98 12.93
CA SER A 129 2.79 -4.45 11.78
C SER A 129 1.30 -4.56 12.06
N VAL A 130 0.53 -3.54 11.73
CA VAL A 130 -0.94 -3.56 11.87
C VAL A 130 -1.65 -4.19 10.66
N TYR A 131 -0.89 -4.55 9.61
CA TYR A 131 -1.45 -5.07 8.36
C TYR A 131 -0.64 -6.26 7.80
N LEU A 132 -0.90 -7.48 8.27
CA LEU A 132 -0.13 -8.69 7.94
C LEU A 132 -0.44 -9.27 6.55
N MET A 133 -0.39 -8.46 5.50
CA MET A 133 -0.64 -8.91 4.12
C MET A 133 0.59 -9.56 3.45
N VAL A 134 1.80 -9.30 3.95
CA VAL A 134 3.06 -9.81 3.36
C VAL A 134 3.03 -11.33 3.09
N PRO A 135 2.60 -12.21 4.01
CA PRO A 135 2.57 -13.64 3.75
C PRO A 135 1.57 -14.07 2.67
N TRP A 136 0.53 -13.28 2.43
CA TRP A 136 -0.43 -13.53 1.35
C TRP A 136 0.17 -13.26 -0.03
N LEU A 137 1.09 -12.29 -0.11
CA LEU A 137 1.75 -11.90 -1.35
C LEU A 137 2.99 -12.75 -1.65
N THR A 138 3.80 -13.06 -0.63
CA THR A 138 5.11 -13.70 -0.80
C THR A 138 5.13 -15.19 -0.44
N GLY A 139 4.00 -15.71 0.06
CA GLY A 139 3.90 -17.04 0.64
C GLY A 139 4.45 -17.09 2.08
N LEU A 140 4.06 -18.16 2.79
CA LEU A 140 4.24 -18.27 4.25
C LEU A 140 5.71 -18.16 4.70
N ARG A 141 6.65 -18.78 3.98
CA ARG A 141 8.06 -18.83 4.43
C ARG A 141 8.76 -17.49 4.24
N LYS A 142 8.64 -16.89 3.06
CA LYS A 142 9.25 -15.58 2.77
C LYS A 142 8.57 -14.48 3.60
N GLY A 143 7.24 -14.56 3.73
CA GLY A 143 6.51 -13.65 4.61
C GLY A 143 6.98 -13.71 6.07
N LYS A 144 7.17 -14.91 6.63
CA LYS A 144 7.75 -15.06 7.99
C LYS A 144 9.16 -14.53 8.08
N GLU A 145 10.01 -14.82 7.11
CA GLU A 145 11.38 -14.28 7.09
C GLU A 145 11.36 -12.76 7.20
N LEU A 146 10.65 -12.08 6.31
CA LEU A 146 10.57 -10.61 6.29
C LEU A 146 9.93 -10.04 7.57
N MET A 147 8.81 -10.62 8.01
CA MET A 147 8.05 -10.08 9.14
C MET A 147 8.69 -10.36 10.50
N LEU A 148 9.45 -11.46 10.66
CA LEU A 148 10.09 -11.80 11.94
C LEU A 148 11.49 -11.22 12.08
N THR A 149 12.15 -10.85 10.99
CA THR A 149 13.47 -10.19 11.02
C THR A 149 13.37 -8.68 10.90
N GLY A 150 12.31 -8.17 10.26
CA GLY A 150 12.19 -6.76 9.89
C GLY A 150 13.21 -6.35 8.82
N GLU A 151 13.75 -7.32 8.07
CA GLU A 151 14.67 -7.05 6.97
C GLU A 151 13.98 -6.27 5.86
N LYS A 152 14.74 -5.35 5.27
CA LYS A 152 14.35 -4.61 4.08
C LYS A 152 14.95 -5.27 2.86
N ILE A 153 14.15 -5.42 1.82
CA ILE A 153 14.60 -5.94 0.53
C ILE A 153 14.54 -4.84 -0.53
N ASN A 154 15.37 -4.96 -1.57
CA ASN A 154 15.31 -4.02 -2.68
C ASN A 154 14.20 -4.38 -3.69
N GLY A 155 13.95 -3.48 -4.67
CA GLY A 155 12.90 -3.69 -5.67
C GLY A 155 13.04 -5.00 -6.45
N LYS A 156 14.27 -5.38 -6.83
CA LYS A 156 14.53 -6.63 -7.57
C LYS A 156 14.21 -7.88 -6.73
N GLU A 157 14.61 -7.86 -5.47
CA GLU A 157 14.31 -8.94 -4.54
C GLU A 157 12.81 -9.05 -4.27
N ALA A 158 12.12 -7.90 -4.15
CA ALA A 158 10.69 -7.83 -3.96
C ALA A 158 9.90 -8.37 -5.17
N GLU A 159 10.34 -8.06 -6.40
CA GLU A 159 9.80 -8.68 -7.63
C GLU A 159 10.04 -10.19 -7.64
N ALA A 160 11.26 -10.63 -7.34
CA ALA A 160 11.63 -12.04 -7.37
C ALA A 160 10.83 -12.91 -6.40
N CYS A 161 10.41 -12.36 -5.24
CA CYS A 161 9.57 -13.09 -4.28
C CYS A 161 8.06 -12.84 -4.43
N GLY A 162 7.63 -12.07 -5.42
CA GLY A 162 6.22 -11.78 -5.68
C GLY A 162 5.61 -10.73 -4.76
N PHE A 163 6.43 -9.99 -4.01
CA PHE A 163 5.95 -8.93 -3.12
C PHE A 163 5.46 -7.70 -3.89
N ILE A 164 6.05 -7.44 -5.05
CA ILE A 164 5.63 -6.38 -5.99
C ILE A 164 5.46 -6.95 -7.40
N THR A 165 4.81 -6.18 -8.26
CA THR A 165 4.54 -6.59 -9.64
C THR A 165 5.77 -6.50 -10.53
N LYS A 166 6.55 -5.40 -10.42
CA LYS A 166 7.72 -5.15 -11.28
C LYS A 166 8.70 -4.18 -10.65
N SER A 167 9.98 -4.42 -10.89
CA SER A 167 11.09 -3.51 -10.59
C SER A 167 11.74 -3.04 -11.89
N VAL A 168 12.11 -1.76 -11.96
CA VAL A 168 12.77 -1.13 -13.10
C VAL A 168 13.80 -0.10 -12.61
N PRO A 169 14.77 0.32 -13.43
CA PRO A 169 15.63 1.45 -13.11
C PRO A 169 14.81 2.71 -12.74
N LEU A 170 15.31 3.51 -11.80
CA LEU A 170 14.59 4.69 -11.30
C LEU A 170 14.21 5.68 -12.43
N ASP A 171 15.10 5.87 -13.40
CA ASP A 171 14.88 6.73 -14.55
C ASP A 171 13.85 6.20 -15.56
N GLU A 172 13.53 4.92 -15.50
CA GLU A 172 12.48 4.29 -16.31
C GLU A 172 11.13 4.16 -15.57
N LEU A 173 11.09 4.38 -14.25
CA LEU A 173 9.96 4.07 -13.40
C LEU A 173 8.68 4.81 -13.82
N GLU A 174 8.76 6.12 -14.02
CA GLU A 174 7.59 6.93 -14.39
C GLU A 174 7.02 6.49 -15.74
N GLN A 175 7.89 6.34 -16.75
CA GLN A 175 7.46 5.91 -18.07
C GLN A 175 6.85 4.50 -18.07
N TYR A 176 7.39 3.58 -17.25
CA TYR A 176 6.82 2.24 -17.12
C TYR A 176 5.42 2.28 -16.54
N VAL A 177 5.20 3.06 -15.48
CA VAL A 177 3.88 3.24 -14.84
C VAL A 177 2.88 3.88 -15.80
N GLU A 178 3.26 4.90 -16.52
CA GLU A 178 2.40 5.54 -17.53
C GLU A 178 2.02 4.56 -18.65
N ASN A 179 2.98 3.80 -19.17
CA ASN A 179 2.71 2.78 -20.17
C ASN A 179 1.75 1.68 -19.67
N LEU A 180 1.83 1.31 -18.39
CA LEU A 180 0.90 0.37 -17.77
C LEU A 180 -0.48 0.99 -17.64
N ALA A 181 -0.59 2.24 -17.17
CA ALA A 181 -1.85 2.96 -17.09
C ALA A 181 -2.51 3.08 -18.48
N ASP A 182 -1.73 3.40 -19.52
CA ASP A 182 -2.18 3.47 -20.90
C ASP A 182 -2.73 2.15 -21.46
N LYS A 183 -2.20 1.03 -21.00
CA LYS A 183 -2.75 -0.30 -21.32
C LYS A 183 -4.08 -0.52 -20.63
N LEU A 184 -4.18 -0.16 -19.34
CA LEU A 184 -5.38 -0.37 -18.54
C LEU A 184 -6.55 0.50 -19.01
N ILE A 185 -6.33 1.76 -19.37
CA ILE A 185 -7.39 2.66 -19.85
C ILE A 185 -8.02 2.21 -21.19
N LYS A 186 -7.32 1.38 -21.97
CA LYS A 186 -7.84 0.81 -23.23
C LYS A 186 -8.79 -0.36 -23.00
N MET A 187 -8.80 -0.95 -21.80
CA MET A 187 -9.70 -2.07 -21.49
C MET A 187 -11.10 -1.54 -21.13
N PRO A 188 -12.16 -2.31 -21.41
CA PRO A 188 -13.50 -1.95 -20.97
C PRO A 188 -13.57 -1.84 -19.43
N PRO A 189 -14.04 -0.70 -18.88
CA PRO A 189 -13.98 -0.46 -17.43
C PRO A 189 -14.82 -1.45 -16.62
N GLU A 190 -15.98 -1.82 -17.15
CA GLU A 190 -16.88 -2.76 -16.49
C GLU A 190 -16.23 -4.13 -16.35
N ILE A 191 -15.45 -4.56 -17.36
CA ILE A 191 -14.78 -5.85 -17.36
C ILE A 191 -13.62 -5.85 -16.37
N ILE A 192 -12.82 -4.77 -16.33
CA ILE A 192 -11.77 -4.59 -15.32
C ILE A 192 -12.36 -4.67 -13.91
N SER A 193 -13.43 -3.90 -13.66
CA SER A 193 -14.11 -3.85 -12.37
C SER A 193 -14.59 -5.24 -11.93
N VAL A 194 -15.28 -5.96 -12.81
CA VAL A 194 -15.79 -7.31 -12.52
C VAL A 194 -14.66 -8.32 -12.28
N GLN A 195 -13.57 -8.25 -13.07
CA GLN A 195 -12.42 -9.13 -12.90
C GLN A 195 -11.69 -8.85 -11.58
N LYS A 196 -11.40 -7.58 -11.28
CA LYS A 196 -10.79 -7.17 -10.00
C LYS A 196 -11.64 -7.65 -8.84
N TRP A 197 -12.94 -7.36 -8.87
CA TRP A 197 -13.87 -7.82 -7.84
C TRP A 197 -13.86 -9.34 -7.68
N GLY A 198 -13.92 -10.10 -8.79
CA GLY A 198 -13.93 -11.56 -8.77
C GLY A 198 -12.65 -12.16 -8.21
N ILE A 199 -11.48 -11.60 -8.57
CA ILE A 199 -10.18 -12.02 -8.02
C ILE A 199 -10.14 -11.75 -6.52
N ASN A 200 -10.47 -10.53 -6.10
CA ASN A 200 -10.41 -10.14 -4.69
C ASN A 200 -11.37 -10.96 -3.83
N LYS A 201 -12.57 -11.27 -4.34
CA LYS A 201 -13.54 -12.13 -3.64
C LYS A 201 -13.07 -13.57 -3.45
N GLN A 202 -12.26 -14.11 -4.36
CA GLN A 202 -11.65 -15.42 -4.13
C GLN A 202 -10.70 -15.38 -2.93
N PHE A 203 -9.83 -14.37 -2.84
CA PHE A 203 -8.93 -14.20 -1.69
C PHE A 203 -9.69 -13.91 -0.40
N GLU A 204 -10.78 -13.11 -0.46
CA GLU A 204 -11.64 -12.90 0.71
C GLU A 204 -12.30 -14.22 1.18
N THR A 205 -12.74 -15.07 0.26
CA THR A 205 -13.29 -16.39 0.57
C THR A 205 -12.22 -17.31 1.19
N MET A 206 -10.96 -17.15 0.80
CA MET A 206 -9.83 -17.86 1.42
C MET A 206 -9.48 -17.31 2.82
N GLY A 207 -10.07 -16.18 3.24
CA GLY A 207 -9.93 -15.63 4.59
C GLY A 207 -8.96 -14.45 4.73
N ILE A 208 -8.48 -13.84 3.64
CA ILE A 208 -7.53 -12.71 3.72
C ILE A 208 -8.12 -11.56 4.55
N ARG A 209 -9.36 -11.14 4.27
CA ARG A 209 -10.02 -10.07 5.00
C ARG A 209 -10.19 -10.41 6.48
N THR A 210 -10.78 -11.56 6.76
CA THR A 210 -10.98 -12.02 8.14
C THR A 210 -9.67 -12.11 8.92
N GLY A 211 -8.58 -12.59 8.27
CA GLY A 211 -7.27 -12.68 8.90
C GLY A 211 -6.67 -11.33 9.22
N LEU A 212 -6.80 -10.35 8.31
CA LEU A 212 -6.28 -8.99 8.51
C LEU A 212 -7.09 -8.21 9.56
N ASP A 213 -8.42 -8.31 9.52
CA ASP A 213 -9.28 -7.64 10.50
C ASP A 213 -9.10 -8.24 11.90
N MET A 214 -9.03 -9.59 12.00
CA MET A 214 -8.75 -10.28 13.27
C MET A 214 -7.38 -9.89 13.83
N TRP A 215 -6.37 -9.74 13.00
CA TRP A 215 -5.04 -9.33 13.44
C TRP A 215 -5.05 -7.92 14.05
N LEU A 216 -5.74 -6.98 13.42
CA LEU A 216 -5.91 -5.63 13.97
C LEU A 216 -6.57 -5.64 15.35
N ASP A 217 -7.43 -6.62 15.64
CA ASP A 217 -8.04 -6.78 16.97
C ASP A 217 -7.07 -7.32 18.02
N TYR A 218 -5.91 -7.86 17.63
CA TYR A 218 -4.87 -8.37 18.53
C TYR A 218 -3.72 -7.40 18.76
N THR A 219 -3.53 -6.41 17.89
CA THR A 219 -2.46 -5.39 18.01
C THR A 219 -2.97 -4.14 18.68
#